data_c02e139105d59f6e53a5f086eeac0ca8
#
_entry.id   c02e139105d59f6e53a5f086eeac0ca8
#
_cell.length_a   1.000
_cell.length_b   1.000
_cell.length_c   1.000
_cell.angle_alpha   90.00
_cell.angle_beta   90.00
_cell.angle_gamma   90.00
#
_symmetry.space_group_name_H-M   'P 1'
#
loop_
_entity.id
_entity.type
_entity.pdbx_description
1 polymer ?
#
loop_
_entity_poly.entity_id
_entity_poly.type
_entity_poly.pdbx_seq_one_letter_code
_entity_poly.pdbx_strand_id
1 'polypeptide(L)'
;MPRSDPSPRERLAAIQGIRVLSRDDLRAAGLTTQRVTASVREGRLMRLRRGAYVSKEVPNEVVEAVRSGGRVTCLTLLRLIGVFVLERAEVHIHMPPHLSRSRHRRPDSAVLHWGECQREGQSHVVSLWDAVRQSVRCQTPRAAIATLDSVLHHRLLTSAEVESIFRTLPLRFQVLSPLIDSSAESGPETFMRLLLRSLGLSYETQVRLPGVGRVDFVVEGWLVIECDSREFHEGWEKQVDDRRRDLAAAELGYVTIRPLASDIFGRPNEVKEAVKAVVEAFGTRVGEQRAPQLRRSARETAVARRTGQRKGRFSGVMAAG
;
A
#
# COMPACT_ATOMS: atom_id res chain seq x y z
N MET A 1 20.83 -4.83 -18.83
CA MET A 1 19.49 -5.07 -18.27
C MET A 1 19.20 -3.97 -17.25
N PRO A 2 18.13 -3.19 -17.37
CA PRO A 2 17.76 -2.25 -16.33
C PRO A 2 17.50 -3.06 -15.05
N ARG A 3 18.10 -2.65 -13.92
CA ARG A 3 17.83 -3.25 -12.62
C ARG A 3 16.37 -2.97 -12.29
N SER A 4 15.58 -3.99 -12.03
CA SER A 4 14.21 -3.83 -11.53
C SER A 4 14.27 -3.02 -10.21
N ASP A 5 13.35 -2.11 -10.04
CA ASP A 5 13.23 -1.35 -8.79
C ASP A 5 13.11 -2.32 -7.60
N PRO A 6 13.82 -2.04 -6.49
CA PRO A 6 13.79 -2.93 -5.33
C PRO A 6 12.38 -3.00 -4.74
N SER A 7 11.96 -4.20 -4.40
CA SER A 7 10.66 -4.46 -3.77
C SER A 7 10.53 -3.77 -2.40
N PRO A 8 9.31 -3.54 -1.91
CA PRO A 8 9.09 -2.97 -0.57
C PRO A 8 9.77 -3.73 0.57
N ARG A 9 9.91 -5.06 0.45
CA ARG A 9 10.65 -5.89 1.41
C ARG A 9 12.16 -5.61 1.37
N GLU A 10 12.73 -5.48 0.19
CA GLU A 10 14.15 -5.17 0.01
C GLU A 10 14.45 -3.75 0.50
N ARG A 11 13.57 -2.78 0.22
CA ARG A 11 13.67 -1.41 0.75
C ARG A 11 13.59 -1.38 2.28
N LEU A 12 12.69 -2.15 2.88
CA LEU A 12 12.57 -2.28 4.34
C LEU A 12 13.86 -2.86 4.93
N ALA A 13 14.37 -3.95 4.36
CA ALA A 13 15.61 -4.56 4.79
C ALA A 13 16.81 -3.59 4.67
N ALA A 14 16.87 -2.81 3.58
CA ALA A 14 17.90 -1.79 3.38
C ALA A 14 17.85 -0.70 4.46
N ILE A 15 16.63 -0.19 4.79
CA ILE A 15 16.45 0.81 5.86
C ILE A 15 16.83 0.22 7.22
N GLN A 16 16.36 -0.97 7.54
CA GLN A 16 16.70 -1.65 8.82
C GLN A 16 18.18 -1.98 8.93
N GLY A 17 18.85 -2.25 7.81
CA GLY A 17 20.28 -2.52 7.72
C GLY A 17 21.18 -1.28 7.85
N ILE A 18 20.63 -0.06 7.93
CA ILE A 18 21.41 1.15 8.19
C ILE A 18 22.06 1.04 9.59
N ARG A 19 23.37 1.15 9.65
CA ARG A 19 24.11 1.13 10.92
C ARG A 19 24.38 2.56 11.39
N VAL A 20 23.66 2.97 12.43
CA VAL A 20 23.96 4.20 13.16
C VAL A 20 24.99 3.85 14.24
N LEU A 21 26.23 4.29 14.03
CA LEU A 21 27.38 3.98 14.89
C LEU A 21 27.43 4.97 16.07
N SER A 22 27.57 4.44 17.28
CA SER A 22 27.86 5.21 18.47
C SER A 22 29.37 5.55 18.56
N ARG A 23 29.73 6.37 19.53
CA ARG A 23 31.19 6.58 19.83
C ARG A 23 31.87 5.30 20.29
N ASP A 24 31.14 4.46 21.00
CA ASP A 24 31.70 3.21 21.53
C ASP A 24 31.88 2.19 20.41
N ASP A 25 30.95 2.12 19.44
CA ASP A 25 31.14 1.30 18.23
C ASP A 25 32.37 1.73 17.43
N LEU A 26 32.60 3.04 17.28
CA LEU A 26 33.76 3.56 16.57
C LEU A 26 35.03 3.32 17.34
N ARG A 27 35.01 3.39 18.68
CA ARG A 27 36.16 3.06 19.53
C ARG A 27 36.46 1.56 19.48
N ALA A 28 35.45 0.71 19.54
CA ALA A 28 35.61 -0.73 19.40
C ALA A 28 36.19 -1.12 18.03
N ALA A 29 35.90 -0.33 16.98
CA ALA A 29 36.51 -0.47 15.65
C ALA A 29 37.95 0.13 15.56
N GLY A 30 38.57 0.53 16.68
CA GLY A 30 39.92 1.08 16.74
C GLY A 30 40.05 2.55 16.30
N LEU A 31 38.94 3.30 16.17
CA LEU A 31 38.95 4.71 15.77
C LEU A 31 39.11 5.62 16.99
N THR A 32 40.21 6.38 17.03
CA THR A 32 40.39 7.47 18.02
C THR A 32 39.48 8.67 17.68
N THR A 33 39.25 9.54 18.67
CA THR A 33 38.44 10.78 18.47
C THR A 33 38.97 11.64 17.32
N GLN A 34 40.31 11.71 17.18
CA GLN A 34 40.94 12.46 16.08
C GLN A 34 40.65 11.82 14.70
N ARG A 35 40.77 10.49 14.61
CA ARG A 35 40.43 9.75 13.38
C ARG A 35 38.97 9.85 13.00
N VAL A 36 38.06 9.82 13.99
CA VAL A 36 36.62 10.06 13.73
C VAL A 36 36.38 11.47 13.17
N THR A 37 37.04 12.50 13.77
CA THR A 37 36.90 13.89 13.28
C THR A 37 37.47 14.03 11.86
N ALA A 38 38.61 13.41 11.55
CA ALA A 38 39.18 13.37 10.22
C ALA A 38 38.25 12.67 9.22
N SER A 39 37.70 11.49 9.59
CA SER A 39 36.74 10.74 8.74
C SER A 39 35.47 11.52 8.43
N VAL A 40 34.97 12.33 9.36
CA VAL A 40 33.83 13.21 9.12
C VAL A 40 34.23 14.35 8.16
N ARG A 41 35.40 14.95 8.35
CA ARG A 41 35.90 16.02 7.45
C ARG A 41 36.14 15.52 6.02
N GLU A 42 36.59 14.30 5.87
CA GLU A 42 36.87 13.64 4.58
C GLU A 42 35.62 12.98 3.95
N GLY A 43 34.44 13.09 4.59
CA GLY A 43 33.19 12.54 4.05
C GLY A 43 33.04 11.02 4.18
N ARG A 44 33.98 10.31 4.81
CA ARG A 44 33.87 8.84 5.06
C ARG A 44 32.84 8.50 6.14
N LEU A 45 32.58 9.44 7.06
CA LEU A 45 31.51 9.37 8.05
C LEU A 45 30.69 10.65 7.99
N MET A 46 29.36 10.49 8.09
CA MET A 46 28.45 11.59 8.34
C MET A 46 28.06 11.61 9.81
N ARG A 47 28.23 12.74 10.48
CA ARG A 47 27.76 12.94 11.84
C ARG A 47 26.30 13.41 11.82
N LEU A 48 25.39 12.58 12.30
CA LEU A 48 23.97 12.92 12.40
C LEU A 48 23.70 13.82 13.62
N ARG A 49 24.22 13.43 14.77
CA ARG A 49 24.23 14.19 16.02
C ARG A 49 25.41 13.79 16.89
N ARG A 50 25.54 14.41 18.09
CA ARG A 50 26.58 14.01 19.03
C ARG A 50 26.44 12.53 19.40
N GLY A 51 27.44 11.73 19.07
CA GLY A 51 27.47 10.28 19.34
C GLY A 51 26.66 9.43 18.35
N ALA A 52 26.26 9.95 17.21
CA ALA A 52 25.60 9.16 16.17
C ALA A 52 26.19 9.48 14.79
N TYR A 53 26.71 8.46 14.13
CA TYR A 53 27.43 8.54 12.86
C TYR A 53 26.94 7.46 11.91
N VAL A 54 27.03 7.71 10.60
CA VAL A 54 26.79 6.73 9.55
C VAL A 54 27.93 6.77 8.54
N SER A 55 28.21 5.62 7.92
CA SER A 55 29.31 5.47 6.95
C SER A 55 28.87 5.51 5.49
N LYS A 56 27.59 5.65 5.22
CA LYS A 56 26.98 5.65 3.89
C LYS A 56 25.94 6.75 3.80
N GLU A 57 25.61 7.13 2.57
CA GLU A 57 24.42 7.92 2.32
C GLU A 57 23.18 7.17 2.82
N VAL A 58 22.33 7.88 3.53
CA VAL A 58 21.09 7.40 4.08
C VAL A 58 19.96 8.37 3.70
N PRO A 59 18.70 7.93 3.62
CA PRO A 59 17.58 8.82 3.34
C PRO A 59 17.56 10.04 4.27
N ASN A 60 17.24 11.21 3.73
CA ASN A 60 17.20 12.46 4.51
C ASN A 60 16.26 12.35 5.72
N GLU A 61 15.16 11.62 5.59
CA GLU A 61 14.20 11.40 6.66
C GLU A 61 14.81 10.63 7.84
N VAL A 62 15.73 9.71 7.56
CA VAL A 62 16.50 9.01 8.61
C VAL A 62 17.48 9.99 9.28
N VAL A 63 18.14 10.84 8.49
CA VAL A 63 19.02 11.89 9.02
C VAL A 63 18.26 12.82 9.96
N GLU A 64 17.08 13.31 9.54
CA GLU A 64 16.26 14.22 10.33
C GLU A 64 15.74 13.58 11.60
N ALA A 65 15.24 12.34 11.52
CA ALA A 65 14.76 11.61 12.68
C ALA A 65 15.84 11.41 13.73
N VAL A 66 17.04 10.94 13.32
CA VAL A 66 18.15 10.71 14.24
C VAL A 66 18.71 12.03 14.81
N ARG A 67 18.78 13.09 14.01
CA ARG A 67 19.18 14.45 14.49
C ARG A 67 18.22 14.97 15.57
N SER A 68 16.93 14.70 15.41
CA SER A 68 15.90 15.05 16.41
C SER A 68 15.94 14.17 17.67
N GLY A 69 16.79 13.13 17.69
CA GLY A 69 16.84 12.15 18.78
C GLY A 69 15.76 11.07 18.70
N GLY A 70 15.00 11.02 17.62
CA GLY A 70 13.92 10.07 17.38
C GLY A 70 14.29 9.00 16.35
N ARG A 71 13.26 8.31 15.86
CA ARG A 71 13.32 7.22 14.88
C ARG A 71 12.29 7.46 13.78
N VAL A 72 12.64 7.10 12.54
CA VAL A 72 11.66 7.12 11.44
C VAL A 72 10.49 6.19 11.75
N THR A 73 9.27 6.65 11.45
CA THR A 73 8.05 5.89 11.73
C THR A 73 6.91 6.24 10.78
N CYS A 74 5.74 5.62 11.00
CA CYS A 74 4.45 6.00 10.44
C CYS A 74 4.50 6.15 8.91
N LEU A 75 3.90 7.18 8.35
CA LEU A 75 3.79 7.41 6.90
C LEU A 75 5.16 7.57 6.23
N THR A 76 6.14 8.14 6.92
CA THR A 76 7.49 8.30 6.37
C THR A 76 8.15 6.95 6.13
N LEU A 77 8.12 6.04 7.11
CA LEU A 77 8.68 4.69 6.89
C LEU A 77 7.96 3.97 5.76
N LEU A 78 6.63 4.01 5.76
CA LEU A 78 5.81 3.32 4.76
C LEU A 78 6.09 3.85 3.35
N ARG A 79 6.19 5.16 3.17
CA ARG A 79 6.57 5.80 1.91
C ARG A 79 7.98 5.41 1.45
N LEU A 80 8.95 5.44 2.34
CA LEU A 80 10.35 5.07 2.03
C LEU A 80 10.48 3.63 1.52
N ILE A 81 9.64 2.74 2.01
CA ILE A 81 9.65 1.34 1.56
C ILE A 81 8.73 1.09 0.35
N GLY A 82 8.03 2.10 -0.18
CA GLY A 82 7.19 1.97 -1.37
C GLY A 82 5.76 1.49 -1.10
N VAL A 83 5.29 1.53 0.15
CA VAL A 83 3.88 1.34 0.49
C VAL A 83 3.10 2.60 0.10
N PHE A 84 1.88 2.42 -0.41
CA PHE A 84 1.03 3.54 -0.75
C PHE A 84 0.72 4.43 0.46
N VAL A 85 0.95 5.72 0.30
CA VAL A 85 0.62 6.78 1.26
C VAL A 85 0.09 7.98 0.49
N LEU A 86 -1.13 8.43 0.83
CA LEU A 86 -1.77 9.55 0.11
C LEU A 86 -1.07 10.89 0.43
N GLU A 87 -0.83 11.17 1.70
CA GLU A 87 -0.21 12.41 2.16
C GLU A 87 1.31 12.24 2.31
N ARG A 88 2.11 13.12 1.70
CA ARG A 88 3.57 12.94 1.57
C ARG A 88 4.41 14.09 2.14
N ALA A 89 3.79 15.14 2.66
CA ALA A 89 4.48 16.40 2.91
C ALA A 89 5.38 16.41 4.16
N GLU A 90 5.04 15.66 5.22
CA GLU A 90 5.68 15.79 6.52
C GLU A 90 6.53 14.56 6.88
N VAL A 91 7.58 14.79 7.69
CA VAL A 91 8.40 13.69 8.22
C VAL A 91 7.82 13.23 9.56
N HIS A 92 7.43 11.96 9.64
CA HIS A 92 6.89 11.34 10.85
C HIS A 92 8.02 10.74 11.68
N ILE A 93 8.21 11.26 12.89
CA ILE A 93 9.29 10.88 13.80
C ILE A 93 8.70 10.34 15.11
N HIS A 94 9.11 9.13 15.47
CA HIS A 94 8.81 8.57 16.78
C HIS A 94 9.80 9.10 17.81
N MET A 95 9.29 9.70 18.88
CA MET A 95 10.05 10.29 19.96
C MET A 95 9.91 9.44 21.24
N PRO A 96 11.02 8.99 21.85
CA PRO A 96 10.95 8.32 23.14
C PRO A 96 10.39 9.26 24.21
N PRO A 97 9.61 8.78 25.19
CA PRO A 97 8.95 9.62 26.21
C PRO A 97 9.91 10.52 26.98
N HIS A 98 11.12 10.00 27.31
CA HIS A 98 12.11 10.74 28.09
C HIS A 98 12.73 11.93 27.35
N LEU A 99 12.56 12.06 26.05
CA LEU A 99 13.07 13.18 25.24
C LEU A 99 12.09 14.34 25.10
N SER A 100 10.94 14.30 25.76
CA SER A 100 9.94 15.39 25.72
C SER A 100 10.52 16.76 26.13
N ARG A 101 11.49 16.76 27.06
CA ARG A 101 12.19 17.98 27.55
C ARG A 101 13.54 18.23 26.85
N SER A 102 13.87 17.48 25.82
CA SER A 102 15.14 17.62 25.11
C SER A 102 15.18 18.88 24.24
N ARG A 103 16.35 19.54 24.22
CA ARG A 103 16.63 20.70 23.34
C ARG A 103 17.09 20.28 21.94
N HIS A 104 16.84 19.05 21.50
CA HIS A 104 17.15 18.63 20.12
C HIS A 104 16.35 19.48 19.14
N ARG A 105 17.04 19.99 18.12
CA ARG A 105 16.40 20.73 17.02
C ARG A 105 15.45 19.77 16.29
N ARG A 106 14.19 20.12 16.26
CA ARG A 106 13.13 19.40 15.55
C ARG A 106 12.87 20.14 14.24
N PRO A 107 12.58 19.44 13.14
CA PRO A 107 12.06 20.07 11.94
C PRO A 107 10.72 20.74 12.25
N ASP A 108 10.50 21.95 11.75
CA ASP A 108 9.27 22.69 12.00
C ASP A 108 8.02 22.02 11.42
N SER A 109 8.22 21.21 10.36
CA SER A 109 7.17 20.47 9.64
C SER A 109 7.06 18.98 10.02
N ALA A 110 7.69 18.52 11.12
CA ALA A 110 7.65 17.12 11.49
C ALA A 110 6.43 16.76 12.36
N VAL A 111 5.79 15.64 12.06
CA VAL A 111 4.78 15.01 12.90
C VAL A 111 5.45 14.12 13.95
N LEU A 112 5.29 14.47 15.20
CA LEU A 112 5.93 13.76 16.31
C LEU A 112 4.98 12.75 16.94
N HIS A 113 5.40 11.49 16.97
CA HIS A 113 4.69 10.39 17.64
C HIS A 113 5.35 10.10 18.98
N TRP A 114 4.65 10.40 20.05
CA TRP A 114 5.10 10.18 21.42
C TRP A 114 4.56 8.86 21.97
N GLY A 115 5.33 8.21 22.84
CA GLY A 115 4.92 7.01 23.54
C GLY A 115 5.90 5.86 23.40
N GLU A 116 5.48 4.67 23.82
CA GLU A 116 6.27 3.45 23.72
C GLU A 116 5.92 2.68 22.45
N CYS A 117 6.94 2.07 21.85
CA CYS A 117 6.74 1.09 20.79
C CYS A 117 6.33 -0.24 21.41
N GLN A 118 5.43 -0.96 20.74
CA GLN A 118 4.95 -2.27 21.17
C GLN A 118 5.91 -3.40 20.76
N ARG A 119 6.73 -3.14 19.72
CA ARG A 119 7.70 -4.09 19.21
C ARG A 119 9.09 -3.44 19.12
N GLU A 120 10.11 -4.26 19.22
CA GLU A 120 11.49 -3.80 19.07
C GLU A 120 11.74 -3.34 17.64
N GLY A 121 12.47 -2.23 17.50
CA GLY A 121 12.94 -1.65 16.24
C GLY A 121 14.43 -1.34 16.32
N GLN A 122 14.97 -0.70 15.29
CA GLN A 122 16.35 -0.24 15.26
C GLN A 122 16.49 1.14 15.93
N SER A 123 17.74 1.57 16.18
CA SER A 123 18.03 2.87 16.81
C SER A 123 17.56 4.08 15.98
N HIS A 124 17.28 3.91 14.69
CA HIS A 124 16.91 4.95 13.73
C HIS A 124 15.53 4.75 13.08
N VAL A 125 14.92 3.56 13.24
CA VAL A 125 13.62 3.23 12.69
C VAL A 125 12.84 2.34 13.66
N VAL A 126 11.53 2.57 13.77
CA VAL A 126 10.64 1.71 14.58
C VAL A 126 10.35 0.40 13.84
N SER A 127 9.73 -0.56 14.53
CA SER A 127 9.21 -1.77 13.87
C SER A 127 8.19 -1.40 12.79
N LEU A 128 8.11 -2.21 11.72
CA LEU A 128 7.07 -2.02 10.71
C LEU A 128 5.66 -2.07 11.33
N TRP A 129 5.46 -2.97 12.27
CA TRP A 129 4.18 -3.12 12.99
C TRP A 129 3.77 -1.82 13.70
N ASP A 130 4.70 -1.18 14.42
CA ASP A 130 4.44 0.10 15.09
C ASP A 130 4.21 1.24 14.10
N ALA A 131 4.96 1.27 12.99
CA ALA A 131 4.77 2.26 11.95
C ALA A 131 3.37 2.16 11.33
N VAL A 132 2.91 0.95 11.00
CA VAL A 132 1.56 0.70 10.49
C VAL A 132 0.49 1.06 11.53
N ARG A 133 0.67 0.66 12.80
CA ARG A 133 -0.23 1.05 13.88
C ARG A 133 -0.40 2.56 14.02
N GLN A 134 0.69 3.30 13.91
CA GLN A 134 0.66 4.76 13.97
C GLN A 134 0.01 5.38 12.74
N SER A 135 0.25 4.82 11.56
CA SER A 135 -0.28 5.34 10.29
C SER A 135 -1.81 5.34 10.23
N VAL A 136 -2.47 4.35 10.85
CA VAL A 136 -3.95 4.30 10.93
C VAL A 136 -4.53 5.53 11.64
N ARG A 137 -3.79 6.08 12.60
CA ARG A 137 -4.23 7.25 13.39
C ARG A 137 -3.89 8.59 12.73
N CYS A 138 -2.98 8.59 11.77
CA CYS A 138 -2.45 9.79 11.12
C CYS A 138 -3.09 10.11 9.78
N GLN A 139 -4.04 9.32 9.34
CA GLN A 139 -4.66 9.45 8.03
C GLN A 139 -6.18 9.55 8.14
N THR A 140 -6.80 10.05 7.06
CA THR A 140 -8.24 9.89 6.88
C THR A 140 -8.59 8.39 6.78
N PRO A 141 -9.82 7.98 7.14
CA PRO A 141 -10.21 6.57 7.09
C PRO A 141 -9.93 5.87 5.76
N ARG A 142 -10.24 6.52 4.63
CA ARG A 142 -10.01 5.96 3.29
C ARG A 142 -8.51 5.79 2.98
N ALA A 143 -7.70 6.78 3.33
CA ALA A 143 -6.25 6.72 3.14
C ALA A 143 -5.62 5.63 4.02
N ALA A 144 -6.09 5.48 5.27
CA ALA A 144 -5.61 4.42 6.16
C ALA A 144 -5.92 3.02 5.59
N ILE A 145 -7.12 2.81 5.04
CA ILE A 145 -7.47 1.55 4.37
C ILE A 145 -6.56 1.30 3.18
N ALA A 146 -6.33 2.29 2.31
CA ALA A 146 -5.46 2.13 1.14
C ALA A 146 -4.00 1.81 1.52
N THR A 147 -3.50 2.42 2.59
CA THR A 147 -2.19 2.09 3.15
C THR A 147 -2.13 0.64 3.66
N LEU A 148 -3.18 0.18 4.37
CA LEU A 148 -3.27 -1.19 4.90
C LEU A 148 -3.42 -2.22 3.79
N ASP A 149 -4.22 -1.95 2.77
CA ASP A 149 -4.34 -2.80 1.58
C ASP A 149 -2.97 -2.96 0.89
N SER A 150 -2.25 -1.85 0.71
CA SER A 150 -0.90 -1.87 0.13
C SER A 150 0.09 -2.66 1.00
N VAL A 151 0.04 -2.55 2.33
CA VAL A 151 0.87 -3.36 3.26
C VAL A 151 0.60 -4.85 3.08
N LEU A 152 -0.67 -5.24 2.95
CA LEU A 152 -1.07 -6.64 2.76
C LEU A 152 -0.74 -7.13 1.35
N HIS A 153 -1.00 -6.33 0.31
CA HIS A 153 -0.68 -6.64 -1.08
C HIS A 153 0.82 -6.98 -1.24
N HIS A 154 1.69 -6.15 -0.68
CA HIS A 154 3.13 -6.39 -0.67
C HIS A 154 3.57 -7.47 0.35
N ARG A 155 2.63 -8.09 1.05
CA ARG A 155 2.89 -9.15 2.06
C ARG A 155 3.90 -8.72 3.13
N LEU A 156 3.92 -7.44 3.48
CA LEU A 156 4.81 -6.88 4.49
C LEU A 156 4.38 -7.28 5.91
N LEU A 157 3.08 -7.36 6.14
CA LEU A 157 2.43 -7.95 7.31
C LEU A 157 1.39 -8.97 6.86
N THR A 158 1.08 -9.91 7.73
CA THR A 158 -0.03 -10.85 7.56
C THR A 158 -1.35 -10.24 8.03
N SER A 159 -2.49 -10.80 7.58
CA SER A 159 -3.82 -10.38 8.06
C SER A 159 -3.94 -10.50 9.59
N ALA A 160 -3.38 -11.56 10.19
CA ALA A 160 -3.36 -11.74 11.64
C ALA A 160 -2.57 -10.64 12.38
N GLU A 161 -1.46 -10.16 11.78
CA GLU A 161 -0.70 -9.04 12.34
C GLU A 161 -1.47 -7.73 12.23
N VAL A 162 -2.16 -7.48 11.11
CA VAL A 162 -3.03 -6.31 10.95
C VAL A 162 -4.19 -6.36 11.95
N GLU A 163 -4.83 -7.52 12.14
CA GLU A 163 -5.82 -7.68 13.21
C GLU A 163 -5.25 -7.39 14.60
N SER A 164 -4.01 -7.85 14.87
CA SER A 164 -3.35 -7.57 16.14
C SER A 164 -3.13 -6.07 16.36
N ILE A 165 -2.86 -5.32 15.29
CA ILE A 165 -2.79 -3.85 15.33
C ILE A 165 -4.13 -3.26 15.75
N PHE A 166 -5.22 -3.66 15.11
CA PHE A 166 -6.56 -3.14 15.43
C PHE A 166 -6.95 -3.38 16.87
N ARG A 167 -6.59 -4.52 17.46
CA ARG A 167 -6.83 -4.82 18.89
C ARG A 167 -6.18 -3.81 19.84
N THR A 168 -5.12 -3.14 19.43
CA THR A 168 -4.43 -2.09 20.22
C THR A 168 -4.91 -0.69 19.94
N LEU A 169 -5.75 -0.51 18.91
CA LEU A 169 -6.27 0.80 18.52
C LEU A 169 -7.58 1.12 19.25
N PRO A 170 -7.89 2.41 19.49
CA PRO A 170 -9.18 2.83 20.01
C PRO A 170 -10.35 2.28 19.18
N LEU A 171 -11.49 1.99 19.83
CA LEU A 171 -12.67 1.39 19.21
C LEU A 171 -13.14 2.09 17.93
N ARG A 172 -13.02 3.42 17.85
CA ARG A 172 -13.39 4.20 16.67
C ARG A 172 -12.68 3.76 15.37
N PHE A 173 -11.52 3.09 15.47
CA PHE A 173 -10.79 2.60 14.30
C PHE A 173 -11.22 1.18 13.90
N GLN A 174 -11.91 0.43 14.77
CA GLN A 174 -12.32 -0.95 14.50
C GLN A 174 -13.24 -1.06 13.27
N VAL A 175 -14.00 -0.01 12.97
CA VAL A 175 -14.87 0.07 11.79
C VAL A 175 -14.11 -0.01 10.46
N LEU A 176 -12.82 0.22 10.46
CA LEU A 176 -11.97 0.13 9.26
C LEU A 176 -11.58 -1.31 8.93
N SER A 177 -11.46 -2.18 9.94
CA SER A 177 -10.97 -3.55 9.76
C SER A 177 -11.75 -4.38 8.71
N PRO A 178 -13.09 -4.39 8.69
CA PRO A 178 -13.86 -5.14 7.69
C PRO A 178 -13.84 -4.52 6.28
N LEU A 179 -13.19 -3.36 6.11
CA LEU A 179 -13.07 -2.67 4.84
C LEU A 179 -11.73 -2.93 4.14
N ILE A 180 -10.81 -3.61 4.79
CA ILE A 180 -9.47 -3.92 4.29
C ILE A 180 -9.57 -5.08 3.30
N ASP A 181 -8.84 -4.96 2.18
CA ASP A 181 -8.83 -5.96 1.12
C ASP A 181 -7.47 -5.95 0.39
N SER A 182 -6.76 -7.05 0.46
CA SER A 182 -5.44 -7.20 -0.18
C SER A 182 -5.47 -7.39 -1.69
N SER A 183 -6.66 -7.44 -2.31
CA SER A 183 -6.81 -7.60 -3.76
C SER A 183 -6.49 -6.33 -4.54
N ALA A 184 -6.61 -5.15 -3.91
CA ALA A 184 -6.24 -3.89 -4.52
C ALA A 184 -4.71 -3.79 -4.69
N GLU A 185 -4.27 -3.53 -5.92
CA GLU A 185 -2.85 -3.40 -6.27
C GLU A 185 -2.34 -1.96 -6.09
N SER A 186 -3.26 -1.00 -6.05
CA SER A 186 -2.94 0.42 -5.95
C SER A 186 -3.88 1.18 -5.01
N GLY A 187 -3.42 2.38 -4.59
CA GLY A 187 -4.25 3.28 -3.78
C GLY A 187 -5.53 3.72 -4.47
N PRO A 188 -5.50 4.16 -5.76
CA PRO A 188 -6.70 4.49 -6.51
C PRO A 188 -7.74 3.38 -6.55
N GLU A 189 -7.32 2.13 -6.72
CA GLU A 189 -8.23 0.96 -6.67
C GLU A 189 -8.92 0.83 -5.32
N THR A 190 -8.19 0.96 -4.20
CA THR A 190 -8.82 0.95 -2.86
C THR A 190 -9.87 2.05 -2.73
N PHE A 191 -9.56 3.28 -3.16
CA PHE A 191 -10.50 4.40 -3.08
C PHE A 191 -11.72 4.16 -3.95
N MET A 192 -11.55 3.64 -5.18
CA MET A 192 -12.65 3.26 -6.07
C MET A 192 -13.50 2.15 -5.45
N ARG A 193 -12.89 1.11 -4.90
CA ARG A 193 -13.57 0.02 -4.21
C ARG A 193 -14.48 0.54 -3.08
N LEU A 194 -13.96 1.46 -2.26
CA LEU A 194 -14.73 2.08 -1.17
C LEU A 194 -15.88 2.97 -1.70
N LEU A 195 -15.67 3.62 -2.85
CA LEU A 195 -16.70 4.40 -3.53
C LEU A 195 -17.84 3.49 -4.02
N LEU A 196 -17.50 2.39 -4.72
CA LEU A 196 -18.48 1.41 -5.21
C LEU A 196 -19.30 0.80 -4.06
N ARG A 197 -18.63 0.44 -2.95
CA ARG A 197 -19.33 -0.01 -1.72
C ARG A 197 -20.30 1.05 -1.20
N SER A 198 -19.92 2.34 -1.23
CA SER A 198 -20.80 3.43 -0.75
C SER A 198 -22.01 3.65 -1.64
N LEU A 199 -21.97 3.20 -2.89
CA LEU A 199 -23.09 3.19 -3.83
C LEU A 199 -23.96 1.94 -3.74
N GLY A 200 -23.53 0.92 -2.99
CA GLY A 200 -24.21 -0.38 -2.90
C GLY A 200 -24.14 -1.20 -4.18
N LEU A 201 -23.18 -0.90 -5.07
CA LEU A 201 -23.02 -1.61 -6.34
C LEU A 201 -22.28 -2.93 -6.13
N SER A 202 -22.67 -3.95 -6.91
CA SER A 202 -21.98 -5.21 -7.01
C SER A 202 -20.75 -5.05 -7.90
N TYR A 203 -19.61 -5.61 -7.51
CA TYR A 203 -18.39 -5.54 -8.30
C TYR A 203 -17.47 -6.76 -8.06
N GLU A 204 -16.68 -7.05 -9.08
CA GLU A 204 -15.56 -7.98 -9.01
C GLU A 204 -14.26 -7.21 -9.29
N THR A 205 -13.17 -7.58 -8.60
CA THR A 205 -11.86 -6.95 -8.74
C THR A 205 -10.91 -7.81 -9.54
N GLN A 206 -9.98 -7.19 -10.26
CA GLN A 206 -8.89 -7.86 -10.98
C GLN A 206 -9.38 -8.97 -11.93
N VAL A 207 -10.42 -8.67 -12.71
CA VAL A 207 -11.08 -9.63 -13.60
C VAL A 207 -10.31 -9.77 -14.91
N ARG A 208 -10.12 -11.03 -15.38
CA ARG A 208 -9.57 -11.29 -16.71
C ARG A 208 -10.70 -11.45 -17.73
N LEU A 209 -10.70 -10.56 -18.72
CA LEU A 209 -11.64 -10.61 -19.85
C LEU A 209 -10.92 -11.14 -21.10
N PRO A 210 -11.54 -12.08 -21.85
CA PRO A 210 -10.96 -12.62 -23.09
C PRO A 210 -10.69 -11.51 -24.12
N GLY A 211 -9.49 -11.48 -24.69
CA GLY A 211 -9.09 -10.46 -25.69
C GLY A 211 -8.82 -9.06 -25.12
N VAL A 212 -9.26 -8.74 -23.90
CA VAL A 212 -9.03 -7.44 -23.25
C VAL A 212 -7.85 -7.50 -22.29
N GLY A 213 -7.70 -8.61 -21.56
CA GLY A 213 -6.71 -8.73 -20.49
C GLY A 213 -7.32 -8.57 -19.10
N ARG A 214 -6.52 -8.11 -18.14
CA ARG A 214 -6.96 -7.87 -16.76
C ARG A 214 -7.45 -6.43 -16.62
N VAL A 215 -8.62 -6.27 -15.99
CA VAL A 215 -9.25 -5.00 -15.66
C VAL A 215 -9.41 -4.87 -14.15
N ASP A 216 -9.37 -3.64 -13.62
CA ASP A 216 -9.40 -3.41 -12.17
C ASP A 216 -10.76 -3.78 -11.57
N PHE A 217 -11.86 -3.38 -12.21
CA PHE A 217 -13.21 -3.68 -11.74
C PHE A 217 -14.15 -4.05 -12.89
N VAL A 218 -15.03 -5.01 -12.62
CA VAL A 218 -16.26 -5.22 -13.38
C VAL A 218 -17.44 -4.97 -12.43
N VAL A 219 -18.20 -3.90 -12.68
CA VAL A 219 -19.31 -3.43 -11.85
C VAL A 219 -20.62 -3.85 -12.51
N GLU A 220 -21.58 -4.36 -11.71
CA GLU A 220 -22.89 -4.86 -12.17
C GLU A 220 -22.80 -5.85 -13.35
N GLY A 221 -21.63 -6.49 -13.51
CA GLY A 221 -21.35 -7.47 -14.56
C GLY A 221 -21.15 -6.90 -15.95
N TRP A 222 -21.18 -5.57 -16.17
CA TRP A 222 -21.12 -4.96 -17.49
C TRP A 222 -20.30 -3.65 -17.58
N LEU A 223 -20.08 -2.95 -16.47
CA LEU A 223 -19.31 -1.71 -16.45
C LEU A 223 -17.88 -2.02 -16.01
N VAL A 224 -16.92 -1.83 -16.91
CA VAL A 224 -15.48 -1.90 -16.60
C VAL A 224 -15.04 -0.55 -16.05
N ILE A 225 -14.35 -0.57 -14.92
CA ILE A 225 -13.67 0.61 -14.38
C ILE A 225 -12.19 0.28 -14.25
N GLU A 226 -11.34 1.07 -14.87
CA GLU A 226 -9.89 1.03 -14.71
C GLU A 226 -9.42 2.34 -14.06
N CYS A 227 -8.69 2.21 -12.94
CA CYS A 227 -8.17 3.34 -12.17
C CYS A 227 -6.83 3.79 -12.76
N ASP A 228 -6.86 4.84 -13.61
CA ASP A 228 -5.65 5.31 -14.28
C ASP A 228 -4.76 6.09 -13.30
N SER A 229 -3.66 5.46 -12.88
CA SER A 229 -2.66 6.05 -11.98
C SER A 229 -1.47 6.66 -12.73
N ARG A 230 -1.51 6.72 -14.05
CA ARG A 230 -0.37 7.04 -14.90
C ARG A 230 -0.08 8.52 -14.94
N GLU A 231 1.16 8.87 -14.70
CA GLU A 231 1.73 10.16 -15.06
C GLU A 231 1.93 10.21 -16.59
N PHE A 232 1.77 11.37 -17.19
CA PHE A 232 1.67 11.68 -18.63
C PHE A 232 2.86 11.29 -19.53
N HIS A 233 3.71 10.35 -19.15
CA HIS A 233 4.96 10.02 -19.86
C HIS A 233 4.96 8.70 -20.63
N GLU A 234 3.81 8.04 -20.78
CA GLU A 234 3.74 6.79 -21.55
C GLU A 234 3.60 7.06 -23.05
N GLY A 235 4.48 6.42 -23.83
CA GLY A 235 4.59 6.66 -25.27
C GLY A 235 3.32 6.24 -26.05
N TRP A 236 3.26 6.68 -27.32
CA TRP A 236 2.16 6.43 -28.26
C TRP A 236 1.75 4.95 -28.36
N GLU A 237 2.68 4.03 -28.33
CA GLU A 237 2.42 2.58 -28.43
C GLU A 237 1.47 2.09 -27.35
N LYS A 238 1.68 2.52 -26.09
CA LYS A 238 0.83 2.12 -24.97
C LYS A 238 -0.58 2.72 -25.06
N GLN A 239 -0.70 3.96 -25.53
CA GLN A 239 -2.01 4.57 -25.80
C GLN A 239 -2.78 3.80 -26.88
N VAL A 240 -2.10 3.29 -27.90
CA VAL A 240 -2.69 2.46 -28.95
C VAL A 240 -3.21 1.15 -28.36
N ASP A 241 -2.42 0.49 -27.52
CA ASP A 241 -2.82 -0.78 -26.90
C ASP A 241 -4.02 -0.59 -25.93
N ASP A 242 -4.06 0.49 -25.16
CA ASP A 242 -5.20 0.81 -24.31
C ASP A 242 -6.49 1.01 -25.13
N ARG A 243 -6.41 1.75 -26.25
CA ARG A 243 -7.57 1.92 -27.15
C ARG A 243 -8.03 0.62 -27.78
N ARG A 244 -7.10 -0.29 -28.14
CA ARG A 244 -7.45 -1.64 -28.64
C ARG A 244 -8.16 -2.47 -27.56
N ARG A 245 -7.70 -2.38 -26.33
CA ARG A 245 -8.37 -3.04 -25.19
C ARG A 245 -9.78 -2.50 -24.96
N ASP A 246 -9.98 -1.18 -25.08
CA ASP A 246 -11.31 -0.56 -24.97
C ASP A 246 -12.25 -1.04 -26.07
N LEU A 247 -11.77 -1.16 -27.33
CA LEU A 247 -12.57 -1.71 -28.43
C LEU A 247 -12.94 -3.17 -28.18
N ALA A 248 -11.98 -4.00 -27.74
CA ALA A 248 -12.24 -5.39 -27.42
C ALA A 248 -13.23 -5.55 -26.26
N ALA A 249 -13.19 -4.67 -25.24
CA ALA A 249 -14.17 -4.65 -24.18
C ALA A 249 -15.57 -4.28 -24.70
N ALA A 250 -15.66 -3.28 -25.61
CA ALA A 250 -16.90 -2.88 -26.23
C ALA A 250 -17.51 -3.97 -27.11
N GLU A 251 -16.71 -4.74 -27.87
CA GLU A 251 -17.15 -5.91 -28.64
C GLU A 251 -17.78 -6.99 -27.74
N LEU A 252 -17.27 -7.15 -26.54
CA LEU A 252 -17.84 -8.04 -25.52
C LEU A 252 -19.08 -7.45 -24.82
N GLY A 253 -19.46 -6.20 -25.19
CA GLY A 253 -20.61 -5.47 -24.64
C GLY A 253 -20.34 -4.85 -23.28
N TYR A 254 -19.07 -4.61 -22.91
CA TYR A 254 -18.74 -3.81 -21.72
C TYR A 254 -18.72 -2.32 -22.06
N VAL A 255 -19.16 -1.49 -21.12
CA VAL A 255 -18.88 -0.05 -21.11
C VAL A 255 -17.65 0.15 -20.26
N THR A 256 -16.67 0.94 -20.72
CA THR A 256 -15.43 1.20 -19.97
C THR A 256 -15.38 2.67 -19.56
N ILE A 257 -15.04 2.94 -18.29
CA ILE A 257 -14.70 4.27 -17.79
C ILE A 257 -13.31 4.23 -17.13
N ARG A 258 -12.55 5.32 -17.28
CA ARG A 258 -11.19 5.44 -16.77
C ARG A 258 -11.01 6.72 -15.95
N PRO A 259 -11.46 6.75 -14.69
CA PRO A 259 -11.21 7.90 -13.83
C PRO A 259 -9.72 8.01 -13.50
N LEU A 260 -9.20 9.23 -13.55
CA LEU A 260 -7.82 9.51 -13.17
C LEU A 260 -7.64 9.37 -11.66
N ALA A 261 -6.48 8.93 -11.22
CA ALA A 261 -6.13 8.86 -9.80
C ALA A 261 -6.30 10.22 -9.10
N SER A 262 -5.92 11.32 -9.78
CA SER A 262 -6.14 12.68 -9.28
C SER A 262 -7.60 13.01 -8.98
N ASP A 263 -8.52 12.50 -9.80
CA ASP A 263 -9.96 12.73 -9.62
C ASP A 263 -10.52 11.84 -8.51
N ILE A 264 -10.08 10.58 -8.45
CA ILE A 264 -10.46 9.64 -7.40
C ILE A 264 -10.08 10.19 -6.01
N PHE A 265 -8.92 10.83 -5.88
CA PHE A 265 -8.46 11.41 -4.61
C PHE A 265 -9.01 12.81 -4.36
N GLY A 266 -8.96 13.69 -5.35
CA GLY A 266 -9.26 15.11 -5.20
C GLY A 266 -10.74 15.46 -5.38
N ARG A 267 -11.46 14.70 -6.22
CA ARG A 267 -12.87 14.95 -6.59
C ARG A 267 -13.75 13.70 -6.48
N PRO A 268 -13.70 12.95 -5.35
CA PRO A 268 -14.37 11.66 -5.24
C PRO A 268 -15.88 11.72 -5.43
N ASN A 269 -16.51 12.86 -5.12
CA ASN A 269 -17.96 13.05 -5.32
C ASN A 269 -18.31 13.16 -6.81
N GLU A 270 -17.48 13.83 -7.62
CA GLU A 270 -17.70 13.92 -9.06
C GLU A 270 -17.57 12.53 -9.71
N VAL A 271 -16.55 11.76 -9.33
CA VAL A 271 -16.38 10.38 -9.79
C VAL A 271 -17.57 9.51 -9.37
N LYS A 272 -18.06 9.69 -8.13
CA LYS A 272 -19.22 8.97 -7.60
C LYS A 272 -20.48 9.25 -8.41
N GLU A 273 -20.77 10.51 -8.70
CA GLU A 273 -21.94 10.91 -9.50
C GLU A 273 -21.82 10.43 -10.96
N ALA A 274 -20.62 10.46 -11.53
CA ALA A 274 -20.38 9.92 -12.87
C ALA A 274 -20.66 8.41 -12.96
N VAL A 275 -20.14 7.62 -12.00
CA VAL A 275 -20.42 6.17 -11.91
C VAL A 275 -21.92 5.91 -11.77
N LYS A 276 -22.59 6.65 -10.87
CA LYS A 276 -24.02 6.55 -10.62
C LYS A 276 -24.83 6.86 -11.89
N ALA A 277 -24.52 7.95 -12.58
CA ALA A 277 -25.19 8.36 -13.82
C ALA A 277 -25.04 7.29 -14.92
N VAL A 278 -23.86 6.70 -15.07
CA VAL A 278 -23.65 5.61 -16.04
C VAL A 278 -24.49 4.38 -15.67
N VAL A 279 -24.51 3.99 -14.39
CA VAL A 279 -25.31 2.84 -13.93
C VAL A 279 -26.81 3.10 -14.13
N GLU A 280 -27.32 4.30 -13.83
CA GLU A 280 -28.71 4.67 -14.03
C GLU A 280 -29.12 4.71 -15.52
N ALA A 281 -28.25 5.26 -16.38
CA ALA A 281 -28.54 5.41 -17.82
C ALA A 281 -28.52 4.07 -18.58
N PHE A 282 -27.66 3.14 -18.21
CA PHE A 282 -27.42 1.92 -19.00
C PHE A 282 -27.80 0.64 -18.27
N GLY A 283 -27.91 0.65 -16.94
CA GLY A 283 -28.09 -0.57 -16.13
C GLY A 283 -29.33 -1.39 -16.50
N THR A 284 -30.44 -0.74 -16.76
CA THR A 284 -31.70 -1.42 -17.15
C THR A 284 -31.59 -2.08 -18.54
N ARG A 285 -31.01 -1.38 -19.52
CA ARG A 285 -30.86 -1.87 -20.89
C ARG A 285 -29.87 -3.04 -21.00
N VAL A 286 -28.75 -2.94 -20.34
CA VAL A 286 -27.71 -3.97 -20.38
C VAL A 286 -28.11 -5.19 -19.54
N GLY A 287 -28.79 -4.98 -18.41
CA GLY A 287 -29.33 -6.05 -17.57
C GLY A 287 -30.34 -6.94 -18.31
N GLU A 288 -31.23 -6.36 -19.10
CA GLU A 288 -32.20 -7.09 -19.91
C GLU A 288 -31.53 -7.92 -21.04
N GLN A 289 -30.52 -7.35 -21.69
CA GLN A 289 -29.80 -8.05 -22.79
C GLN A 289 -28.87 -9.16 -22.31
N ARG A 290 -28.28 -9.02 -21.11
CA ARG A 290 -27.33 -9.99 -20.54
C ARG A 290 -27.93 -11.02 -19.61
N ALA A 291 -29.14 -10.83 -19.12
CA ALA A 291 -29.80 -11.76 -18.21
C ALA A 291 -29.76 -13.24 -18.69
N PRO A 292 -29.90 -13.55 -20.00
CA PRO A 292 -29.74 -14.92 -20.49
C PRO A 292 -28.31 -15.44 -20.45
N GLN A 293 -27.30 -14.59 -20.70
CA GLN A 293 -25.88 -14.98 -20.74
C GLN A 293 -25.31 -15.17 -19.34
N LEU A 294 -25.64 -14.30 -18.38
CA LEU A 294 -25.24 -14.41 -16.97
C LEU A 294 -25.83 -15.69 -16.33
N ARG A 295 -27.06 -16.06 -16.67
CA ARG A 295 -27.67 -17.32 -16.22
C ARG A 295 -27.00 -18.56 -16.78
N ARG A 296 -26.45 -18.52 -18.01
CA ARG A 296 -25.65 -19.59 -18.59
C ARG A 296 -24.30 -19.74 -17.89
N SER A 297 -23.55 -18.65 -17.76
CA SER A 297 -22.23 -18.64 -17.10
C SER A 297 -22.33 -19.09 -15.63
N ALA A 298 -23.32 -18.63 -14.87
CA ALA A 298 -23.55 -19.07 -13.50
C ALA A 298 -23.88 -20.58 -13.40
N ARG A 299 -24.63 -21.13 -14.39
CA ARG A 299 -24.91 -22.58 -14.46
C ARG A 299 -23.67 -23.39 -14.80
N GLU A 300 -22.84 -22.92 -15.72
CA GLU A 300 -21.57 -23.58 -16.12
C GLU A 300 -20.56 -23.60 -14.96
N THR A 301 -20.46 -22.49 -14.23
CA THR A 301 -19.62 -22.39 -13.01
C THR A 301 -20.13 -23.30 -11.89
N ALA A 302 -21.44 -23.40 -11.69
CA ALA A 302 -22.04 -24.30 -10.71
C ALA A 302 -21.86 -25.77 -11.07
N VAL A 303 -21.93 -26.11 -12.35
CA VAL A 303 -21.66 -27.48 -12.84
C VAL A 303 -20.18 -27.84 -12.68
N ALA A 304 -19.26 -26.93 -13.00
CA ALA A 304 -17.82 -27.15 -12.84
C ALA A 304 -17.43 -27.36 -11.37
N ARG A 305 -18.04 -26.62 -10.44
CA ARG A 305 -17.85 -26.84 -8.99
C ARG A 305 -18.39 -28.18 -8.51
N ARG A 306 -19.52 -28.66 -9.03
CA ARG A 306 -20.10 -29.99 -8.69
C ARG A 306 -19.28 -31.14 -9.25
N THR A 307 -18.71 -31.01 -10.46
CA THR A 307 -17.86 -32.06 -11.06
C THR A 307 -16.47 -32.10 -10.44
N GLY A 308 -15.89 -30.97 -10.02
CA GLY A 308 -14.62 -30.90 -9.29
C GLY A 308 -14.70 -31.56 -7.89
N GLN A 309 -15.81 -31.41 -7.18
CA GLN A 309 -16.02 -32.05 -5.86
C GLN A 309 -16.26 -33.56 -5.96
N ARG A 310 -16.74 -34.09 -7.08
CA ARG A 310 -16.90 -35.55 -7.26
C ARG A 310 -15.59 -36.29 -7.55
N LYS A 311 -14.57 -35.64 -8.15
CA LYS A 311 -13.25 -36.27 -8.38
C LYS A 311 -12.38 -36.40 -7.12
N GLY A 312 -12.68 -35.69 -6.05
CA GLY A 312 -11.93 -35.73 -4.78
C GLY A 312 -12.40 -36.78 -3.75
N ARG A 313 -13.45 -37.57 -4.03
CA ARG A 313 -14.03 -38.54 -3.10
C ARG A 313 -13.77 -40.03 -3.40
N PHE A 314 -12.96 -40.35 -4.42
CA PHE A 314 -12.72 -41.76 -4.81
C PHE A 314 -11.23 -42.12 -4.91
N SER A 315 -10.42 -41.76 -3.93
CA SER A 315 -9.07 -42.33 -3.77
C SER A 315 -8.70 -42.45 -2.31
N GLY A 316 -9.34 -43.32 -1.60
CA GLY A 316 -9.05 -43.57 -0.19
C GLY A 316 -9.77 -44.80 0.34
N VAL A 317 -9.66 -45.95 -0.33
CA VAL A 317 -9.83 -47.29 0.26
C VAL A 317 -9.18 -48.27 -0.70
N MET A 318 -7.98 -48.71 -0.43
CA MET A 318 -7.42 -50.03 -0.67
C MET A 318 -5.91 -50.01 -0.49
N ALA A 319 -5.44 -50.33 0.68
CA ALA A 319 -4.19 -51.07 0.95
C ALA A 319 -4.09 -51.32 2.45
N ALA A 320 -4.67 -52.42 2.87
CA ALA A 320 -4.26 -53.17 4.03
C ALA A 320 -4.41 -54.63 3.66
N GLY A 321 -3.26 -55.29 3.46
CA GLY A 321 -3.06 -56.68 3.23
C GLY A 321 -1.58 -56.95 3.31
#